data_1a8bc278d8c81aa48a89c1f52bfb5038
#
_entry.id   1a8bc278d8c81aa48a89c1f52bfb5038
#
_cell.length_a   1.000
_cell.length_b   1.000
_cell.length_c   1.000
_cell.angle_alpha   90.00
_cell.angle_beta   90.00
_cell.angle_gamma   90.00
#
_symmetry.space_group_name_H-M   'P 1'
#
loop_
_entity.id
_entity.type
_entity.pdbx_description
1 polymer ?
#
loop_
_entity_poly.entity_id
_entity_poly.type
_entity_poly.pdbx_seq_one_letter_code
_entity_poly.pdbx_strand_id
1 'polypeptide(L)'
;MVDGKSAAEDLIGFYREREKELECLYRIEELLAEHNAPRGEVFRKVVETIPTGWQYPQSCCARISVGSDAYQIPGFVETSWALAADIIIDGKKGGEIRVCYTRAMPPVDDGPFLLQEKRLLRTIADRLGSFIRHQELIEVAQRTPADRPREETREWRVVLNLLHHTDIGLFGRVSQKMLNHLCWSGVAEAERLRHALMPDDLDFECGSDLEANKPYHLQSLEIT
;
A
#
# COMPACT_ATOMS: atom_id res chain seq x y z
N MET A 1 -41.46 -30.81 -3.76
CA MET A 1 -40.33 -31.15 -4.66
C MET A 1 -39.85 -29.93 -5.50
N VAL A 2 -40.34 -28.75 -5.20
CA VAL A 2 -40.02 -27.50 -5.94
C VAL A 2 -38.85 -26.73 -5.29
N ASP A 3 -38.63 -26.88 -3.99
CA ASP A 3 -37.65 -26.06 -3.23
C ASP A 3 -36.17 -26.40 -3.49
N GLY A 4 -35.85 -27.63 -3.87
CA GLY A 4 -34.45 -28.03 -4.06
C GLY A 4 -33.79 -27.50 -5.33
N LYS A 5 -34.58 -27.23 -6.37
CA LYS A 5 -34.06 -26.70 -7.65
C LYS A 5 -33.74 -25.19 -7.53
N SER A 6 -34.57 -24.44 -6.83
CA SER A 6 -34.37 -23.02 -6.57
C SER A 6 -33.11 -22.80 -5.72
N ALA A 7 -32.94 -23.56 -4.63
CA ALA A 7 -31.74 -23.43 -3.78
C ALA A 7 -30.43 -23.78 -4.49
N ALA A 8 -30.45 -24.73 -5.43
CA ALA A 8 -29.27 -25.06 -6.25
C ALA A 8 -28.96 -23.96 -7.27
N GLU A 9 -29.96 -23.34 -7.87
CA GLU A 9 -29.79 -22.23 -8.80
C GLU A 9 -29.25 -20.97 -8.08
N ASP A 10 -29.75 -20.66 -6.90
CA ASP A 10 -29.27 -19.58 -6.05
C ASP A 10 -27.80 -19.78 -5.63
N LEU A 11 -27.45 -21.03 -5.25
CA LEU A 11 -26.07 -21.37 -4.88
C LEU A 11 -25.11 -21.23 -6.07
N ILE A 12 -25.50 -21.69 -7.25
CA ILE A 12 -24.73 -21.55 -8.49
C ILE A 12 -24.55 -20.06 -8.81
N GLY A 13 -25.60 -19.25 -8.67
CA GLY A 13 -25.53 -17.79 -8.85
C GLY A 13 -24.52 -17.15 -7.92
N PHE A 14 -24.57 -17.51 -6.63
CA PHE A 14 -23.61 -17.03 -5.63
C PHE A 14 -22.15 -17.38 -5.98
N TYR A 15 -21.89 -18.61 -6.40
CA TYR A 15 -20.53 -19.01 -6.78
C TYR A 15 -20.03 -18.28 -8.04
N ARG A 16 -20.90 -18.01 -9.01
CA ARG A 16 -20.55 -17.24 -10.22
C ARG A 16 -20.17 -15.78 -9.89
N GLU A 17 -20.93 -15.14 -8.99
CA GLU A 17 -20.57 -13.79 -8.55
C GLU A 17 -19.21 -13.80 -7.82
N ARG A 18 -18.99 -14.81 -6.98
CA ARG A 18 -17.71 -14.96 -6.27
C ARG A 18 -16.52 -15.19 -7.20
N GLU A 19 -16.72 -15.97 -8.25
CA GLU A 19 -15.70 -16.20 -9.29
C GLU A 19 -15.34 -14.90 -10.01
N LYS A 20 -16.31 -14.09 -10.41
CA LYS A 20 -16.08 -12.78 -11.04
C LYS A 20 -15.31 -11.82 -10.14
N GLU A 21 -15.66 -11.75 -8.86
CA GLU A 21 -14.94 -10.93 -7.88
C GLU A 21 -13.47 -11.32 -7.77
N LEU A 22 -13.20 -12.61 -7.64
CA LEU A 22 -11.84 -13.14 -7.53
C LEU A 22 -11.04 -12.90 -8.81
N GLU A 23 -11.62 -13.17 -9.97
CA GLU A 23 -10.95 -12.93 -11.27
C GLU A 23 -10.62 -11.45 -11.47
N CYS A 24 -11.56 -10.55 -11.13
CA CYS A 24 -11.33 -9.11 -11.15
C CYS A 24 -10.16 -8.71 -10.23
N LEU A 25 -10.14 -9.23 -9.00
CA LEU A 25 -9.09 -8.92 -8.03
C LEU A 25 -7.73 -9.43 -8.51
N TYR A 26 -7.63 -10.66 -8.99
CA TYR A 26 -6.39 -11.23 -9.52
C TYR A 26 -5.86 -10.41 -10.70
N ARG A 27 -6.72 -10.00 -11.61
CA ARG A 27 -6.33 -9.20 -12.77
C ARG A 27 -5.84 -7.81 -12.36
N ILE A 28 -6.46 -7.20 -11.36
CA ILE A 28 -5.99 -5.92 -10.79
C ILE A 28 -4.63 -6.11 -10.11
N GLU A 29 -4.42 -7.18 -9.34
CA GLU A 29 -3.13 -7.49 -8.71
C GLU A 29 -2.02 -7.66 -9.76
N GLU A 30 -2.28 -8.34 -10.88
CA GLU A 30 -1.34 -8.47 -11.99
C GLU A 30 -0.96 -7.10 -12.58
N LEU A 31 -1.95 -6.22 -12.79
CA LEU A 31 -1.71 -4.87 -13.30
C LEU A 31 -0.87 -4.02 -12.33
N LEU A 32 -1.13 -4.15 -11.02
CA LEU A 32 -0.40 -3.43 -9.99
C LEU A 32 1.01 -4.01 -9.75
N ALA A 33 1.28 -5.25 -10.16
CA ALA A 33 2.61 -5.86 -10.13
C ALA A 33 3.56 -5.32 -11.21
N GLU A 34 3.05 -4.64 -12.24
CA GLU A 34 3.84 -3.99 -13.28
C GLU A 34 4.52 -2.70 -12.76
N HIS A 35 5.51 -2.83 -11.89
CA HIS A 35 6.15 -1.71 -11.17
C HIS A 35 6.83 -0.68 -12.09
N ASN A 36 7.18 -1.04 -13.32
CA ASN A 36 7.84 -0.16 -14.29
C ASN A 36 6.87 0.59 -15.20
N ALA A 37 5.57 0.27 -15.16
CA ALA A 37 4.58 0.95 -15.98
C ALA A 37 4.22 2.32 -15.40
N PRO A 38 3.97 3.35 -16.26
CA PRO A 38 3.51 4.65 -15.79
C PRO A 38 2.20 4.53 -15.02
N ARG A 39 2.10 5.19 -13.85
CA ARG A 39 0.91 5.17 -12.97
C ARG A 39 -0.41 5.38 -13.74
N GLY A 40 -0.43 6.35 -14.64
CA GLY A 40 -1.61 6.68 -15.42
C GLY A 40 -2.06 5.57 -16.38
N GLU A 41 -1.13 4.76 -16.89
CA GLU A 41 -1.46 3.61 -17.72
C GLU A 41 -2.05 2.47 -16.89
N VAL A 42 -1.42 2.17 -15.76
CA VAL A 42 -1.91 1.16 -14.81
C VAL A 42 -3.33 1.50 -14.36
N PHE A 43 -3.58 2.75 -13.96
CA PHE A 43 -4.89 3.17 -13.46
C PHE A 43 -5.98 3.12 -14.54
N ARG A 44 -5.66 3.42 -15.80
CA ARG A 44 -6.62 3.24 -16.90
C ARG A 44 -7.01 1.77 -17.07
N LYS A 45 -6.03 0.86 -17.07
CA LYS A 45 -6.29 -0.59 -17.15
C LYS A 45 -7.09 -1.10 -15.94
N VAL A 46 -6.77 -0.62 -14.74
CA VAL A 46 -7.51 -0.97 -13.53
C VAL A 46 -8.96 -0.50 -13.61
N VAL A 47 -9.21 0.75 -13.99
CA VAL A 47 -10.57 1.30 -14.15
C VAL A 47 -11.40 0.47 -15.13
N GLU A 48 -10.81 0.05 -16.26
CA GLU A 48 -11.47 -0.80 -17.26
C GLU A 48 -11.77 -2.21 -16.74
N THR A 49 -10.96 -2.71 -15.82
CA THR A 49 -11.11 -4.05 -15.21
C THR A 49 -12.20 -4.09 -14.15
N ILE A 50 -12.38 -3.01 -13.36
CA ILE A 50 -13.32 -2.97 -12.23
C ILE A 50 -14.71 -3.51 -12.55
N PRO A 51 -15.40 -3.11 -13.64
CA PRO A 51 -16.75 -3.58 -13.90
C PRO A 51 -16.90 -5.08 -14.03
N THR A 52 -15.84 -5.81 -14.40
CA THR A 52 -15.88 -7.26 -14.56
C THR A 52 -16.20 -8.01 -13.28
N GLY A 53 -15.88 -7.42 -12.12
CA GLY A 53 -16.17 -7.98 -10.79
C GLY A 53 -17.56 -7.63 -10.25
N TRP A 54 -18.37 -6.85 -10.97
CA TRP A 54 -19.71 -6.42 -10.55
C TRP A 54 -20.82 -7.28 -11.12
N GLN A 55 -21.95 -7.30 -10.42
CA GLN A 55 -23.12 -8.09 -10.82
C GLN A 55 -23.61 -7.73 -12.24
N TYR A 56 -23.61 -6.43 -12.56
CA TYR A 56 -24.07 -5.91 -13.86
C TYR A 56 -22.96 -5.16 -14.61
N PRO A 57 -21.94 -5.87 -15.14
CA PRO A 57 -20.76 -5.24 -15.74
C PRO A 57 -21.07 -4.30 -16.90
N GLN A 58 -22.11 -4.62 -17.70
CA GLN A 58 -22.53 -3.82 -18.85
C GLN A 58 -23.16 -2.47 -18.49
N SER A 59 -23.58 -2.32 -17.24
CA SER A 59 -24.22 -1.11 -16.72
C SER A 59 -23.37 -0.44 -15.64
N CYS A 60 -22.16 -0.95 -15.42
CA CYS A 60 -21.21 -0.50 -14.41
C CYS A 60 -20.19 0.43 -15.05
N CYS A 61 -19.91 1.55 -14.43
CA CYS A 61 -18.81 2.44 -14.78
C CYS A 61 -18.00 2.79 -13.55
N ALA A 62 -16.69 3.02 -13.75
CA ALA A 62 -15.76 3.27 -12.66
C ALA A 62 -14.90 4.50 -12.93
N ARG A 63 -14.45 5.15 -11.83
CA ARG A 63 -13.52 6.27 -11.82
C ARG A 63 -12.57 6.14 -10.63
N ILE A 64 -11.29 6.41 -10.85
CA ILE A 64 -10.26 6.57 -9.84
C ILE A 64 -9.82 8.03 -9.86
N SER A 65 -9.81 8.68 -8.73
CA SER A 65 -9.30 10.06 -8.55
C SER A 65 -8.17 10.03 -7.53
N VAL A 66 -7.00 10.58 -7.88
CA VAL A 66 -5.82 10.65 -7.00
C VAL A 66 -5.18 12.02 -7.17
N GLY A 67 -5.15 12.83 -6.10
CA GLY A 67 -4.72 14.20 -6.17
C GLY A 67 -5.56 15.01 -7.16
N SER A 68 -4.92 15.59 -8.18
CA SER A 68 -5.57 16.33 -9.29
C SER A 68 -5.99 15.45 -10.46
N ASP A 69 -5.54 14.21 -10.51
CA ASP A 69 -5.72 13.32 -11.65
C ASP A 69 -6.97 12.47 -11.50
N ALA A 70 -7.68 12.25 -12.62
CA ALA A 70 -8.83 11.37 -12.67
C ALA A 70 -8.74 10.42 -13.87
N TYR A 71 -8.96 9.14 -13.60
CA TYR A 71 -8.97 8.07 -14.58
C TYR A 71 -10.36 7.45 -14.57
N GLN A 72 -11.01 7.38 -15.72
CA GLN A 72 -12.39 6.91 -15.81
C GLN A 72 -12.65 6.18 -17.11
N ILE A 73 -13.64 5.30 -17.09
CA ILE A 73 -14.13 4.62 -18.29
C ILE A 73 -14.76 5.66 -19.22
N PRO A 74 -14.58 5.56 -20.56
CA PRO A 74 -15.28 6.40 -21.51
C PRO A 74 -16.79 6.37 -21.27
N GLY A 75 -17.41 7.55 -21.20
CA GLY A 75 -18.83 7.66 -20.90
C GLY A 75 -19.22 7.52 -19.43
N PHE A 76 -18.27 7.67 -18.50
CA PHE A 76 -18.56 7.72 -17.06
C PHE A 76 -19.61 8.79 -16.76
N VAL A 77 -20.67 8.40 -16.09
CA VAL A 77 -21.74 9.27 -15.60
C VAL A 77 -21.92 9.03 -14.12
N GLU A 78 -21.84 10.09 -13.36
CA GLU A 78 -22.13 10.03 -11.92
C GLU A 78 -23.63 9.95 -11.70
N THR A 79 -24.08 8.92 -11.01
CA THR A 79 -25.50 8.66 -10.73
C THR A 79 -25.72 8.58 -9.22
N SER A 80 -26.99 8.57 -8.80
CA SER A 80 -27.36 8.32 -7.41
C SER A 80 -27.06 6.87 -6.96
N TRP A 81 -26.89 5.96 -7.91
CA TRP A 81 -26.49 4.57 -7.63
C TRP A 81 -24.98 4.43 -7.70
N ALA A 82 -24.30 4.97 -6.70
CA ALA A 82 -22.86 5.03 -6.61
C ALA A 82 -22.36 4.36 -5.32
N LEU A 83 -21.23 3.67 -5.44
CA LEU A 83 -20.45 3.13 -4.35
C LEU A 83 -19.07 3.76 -4.40
N ALA A 84 -18.53 4.21 -3.26
CA ALA A 84 -17.22 4.83 -3.20
C ALA A 84 -16.37 4.23 -2.08
N ALA A 85 -15.05 4.23 -2.29
CA ALA A 85 -14.07 3.88 -1.28
C ALA A 85 -12.88 4.83 -1.35
N ASP A 86 -12.38 5.24 -0.19
CA ASP A 86 -11.23 6.12 -0.08
C ASP A 86 -9.92 5.34 -0.31
N ILE A 87 -9.03 5.90 -1.11
CA ILE A 87 -7.67 5.41 -1.28
C ILE A 87 -6.81 6.07 -0.21
N ILE A 88 -6.31 5.25 0.73
CA ILE A 88 -5.50 5.72 1.85
C ILE A 88 -4.02 5.55 1.53
N ILE A 89 -3.28 6.65 1.61
CA ILE A 89 -1.83 6.71 1.41
C ILE A 89 -1.22 7.28 2.69
N ASP A 90 -0.35 6.53 3.35
CA ASP A 90 0.28 6.91 4.63
C ASP A 90 -0.71 7.40 5.70
N GLY A 91 -1.84 6.69 5.83
CA GLY A 91 -2.87 7.01 6.81
C GLY A 91 -3.74 8.23 6.49
N LYS A 92 -3.57 8.83 5.31
CA LYS A 92 -4.36 9.99 4.84
C LYS A 92 -5.12 9.64 3.58
N LYS A 93 -6.28 10.28 3.37
CA LYS A 93 -7.01 10.17 2.11
C LYS A 93 -6.21 10.86 1.00
N GLY A 94 -5.65 10.05 0.08
CA GLY A 94 -4.93 10.50 -1.11
C GLY A 94 -5.75 10.44 -2.38
N GLY A 95 -6.90 9.74 -2.34
CA GLY A 95 -7.76 9.57 -3.51
C GLY A 95 -9.08 8.92 -3.18
N GLU A 96 -9.84 8.61 -4.23
CA GLU A 96 -11.13 7.92 -4.13
C GLU A 96 -11.33 7.06 -5.37
N ILE A 97 -11.87 5.86 -5.16
CA ILE A 97 -12.40 5.02 -6.22
C ILE A 97 -13.92 5.04 -6.14
N ARG A 98 -14.58 5.26 -7.28
CA ARG A 98 -16.04 5.34 -7.38
C ARG A 98 -16.54 4.44 -8.50
N VAL A 99 -17.60 3.71 -8.19
CA VAL A 99 -18.31 2.85 -9.13
C VAL A 99 -19.77 3.27 -9.15
N CYS A 100 -20.34 3.38 -10.35
CA CYS A 100 -21.73 3.78 -10.54
C CYS A 100 -22.42 2.80 -11.49
N TYR A 101 -23.70 2.52 -11.23
CA TYR A 101 -24.58 1.93 -12.24
C TYR A 101 -25.23 3.05 -13.08
N THR A 102 -25.18 2.91 -14.41
CA THR A 102 -25.69 3.89 -15.37
C THR A 102 -27.22 3.90 -15.46
N ARG A 103 -27.89 2.92 -14.87
CA ARG A 103 -29.35 2.77 -14.82
C ARG A 103 -29.79 2.16 -13.50
N ALA A 104 -31.07 2.28 -13.17
CA ALA A 104 -31.65 1.66 -11.99
C ALA A 104 -31.53 0.14 -12.07
N MET A 105 -31.02 -0.47 -10.99
CA MET A 105 -30.93 -1.92 -10.81
C MET A 105 -31.83 -2.33 -9.66
N PRO A 106 -32.24 -3.61 -9.59
CA PRO A 106 -32.98 -4.11 -8.44
C PRO A 106 -32.21 -3.86 -7.13
N PRO A 107 -32.90 -3.43 -6.06
CA PRO A 107 -32.28 -3.27 -4.76
C PRO A 107 -31.88 -4.64 -4.19
N VAL A 108 -30.67 -4.68 -3.59
CA VAL A 108 -30.14 -5.86 -2.89
C VAL A 108 -29.69 -5.47 -1.48
N ASP A 109 -28.40 -5.57 -1.14
CA ASP A 109 -27.91 -5.35 0.23
C ASP A 109 -27.72 -3.85 0.57
N ASP A 110 -27.08 -3.11 -0.34
CA ASP A 110 -26.77 -1.67 -0.16
C ASP A 110 -27.21 -0.91 -1.43
N GLY A 111 -28.49 -0.62 -1.51
CA GLY A 111 -29.11 -0.14 -2.75
C GLY A 111 -29.02 -1.22 -3.83
N PRO A 112 -28.43 -0.93 -5.01
CA PRO A 112 -28.28 -1.93 -6.07
C PRO A 112 -26.98 -2.75 -5.95
N PHE A 113 -26.20 -2.60 -4.88
CA PHE A 113 -24.90 -3.25 -4.70
C PHE A 113 -24.96 -4.41 -3.70
N LEU A 114 -24.20 -5.46 -4.01
CA LEU A 114 -23.96 -6.56 -3.09
C LEU A 114 -22.96 -6.15 -2.00
N LEU A 115 -23.09 -6.73 -0.81
CA LEU A 115 -22.14 -6.52 0.28
C LEU A 115 -20.71 -6.92 -0.13
N GLN A 116 -20.59 -7.95 -0.96
CA GLN A 116 -19.33 -8.43 -1.51
C GLN A 116 -18.68 -7.39 -2.44
N GLU A 117 -19.46 -6.73 -3.31
CA GLU A 117 -18.97 -5.65 -4.19
C GLU A 117 -18.40 -4.49 -3.38
N LYS A 118 -19.03 -4.15 -2.26
CA LYS A 118 -18.53 -3.14 -1.33
C LYS A 118 -17.20 -3.53 -0.68
N ARG A 119 -17.02 -4.81 -0.34
CA ARG A 119 -15.76 -5.34 0.18
C ARG A 119 -14.68 -5.36 -0.90
N LEU A 120 -15.03 -5.81 -2.10
CA LEU A 120 -14.12 -5.80 -3.26
C LEU A 120 -13.60 -4.40 -3.54
N LEU A 121 -14.49 -3.38 -3.58
CA LEU A 121 -14.10 -2.00 -3.83
C LEU A 121 -13.11 -1.48 -2.79
N ARG A 122 -13.31 -1.79 -1.51
CA ARG A 122 -12.38 -1.42 -0.43
C ARG A 122 -11.03 -2.11 -0.60
N THR A 123 -11.05 -3.42 -0.92
CA THR A 123 -9.80 -4.15 -1.16
C THR A 123 -9.02 -3.52 -2.32
N ILE A 124 -9.69 -3.16 -3.42
CA ILE A 124 -9.06 -2.49 -4.56
C ILE A 124 -8.48 -1.13 -4.13
N ALA A 125 -9.21 -0.35 -3.34
CA ALA A 125 -8.74 0.94 -2.83
C ALA A 125 -7.47 0.79 -1.96
N ASP A 126 -7.41 -0.22 -1.09
CA ASP A 126 -6.25 -0.53 -0.25
C ASP A 126 -5.03 -0.93 -1.10
N ARG A 127 -5.25 -1.72 -2.17
CA ARG A 127 -4.20 -2.13 -3.11
C ARG A 127 -3.66 -0.94 -3.91
N LEU A 128 -4.54 -0.05 -4.36
CA LEU A 128 -4.14 1.19 -5.05
C LEU A 128 -3.31 2.09 -4.13
N GLY A 129 -3.72 2.25 -2.88
CA GLY A 129 -2.95 3.02 -1.89
C GLY A 129 -1.54 2.46 -1.66
N SER A 130 -1.43 1.12 -1.54
CA SER A 130 -0.15 0.43 -1.40
C SER A 130 0.73 0.58 -2.65
N PHE A 131 0.16 0.49 -3.84
CA PHE A 131 0.85 0.68 -5.11
C PHE A 131 1.40 2.11 -5.27
N ILE A 132 0.58 3.13 -4.97
CA ILE A 132 1.00 4.54 -5.04
C ILE A 132 2.19 4.77 -4.10
N ARG A 133 2.09 4.33 -2.84
CA ARG A 133 3.16 4.45 -1.87
C ARG A 133 4.45 3.78 -2.34
N HIS A 134 4.35 2.59 -2.93
CA HIS A 134 5.50 1.88 -3.46
C HIS A 134 6.17 2.64 -4.61
N GLN A 135 5.39 3.20 -5.55
CA GLN A 135 5.93 4.01 -6.62
C GLN A 135 6.61 5.29 -6.11
N GLU A 136 6.02 5.97 -5.13
CA GLU A 136 6.62 7.15 -4.52
C GLU A 136 7.97 6.84 -3.85
N LEU A 137 8.09 5.69 -3.21
CA LEU A 137 9.35 5.22 -2.63
C LEU A 137 10.40 4.94 -3.72
N ILE A 138 10.02 4.30 -4.84
CA ILE A 138 10.93 4.07 -5.98
C ILE A 138 11.38 5.39 -6.60
N GLU A 139 10.48 6.33 -6.82
CA GLU A 139 10.81 7.66 -7.38
C GLU A 139 11.81 8.41 -6.48
N VAL A 140 11.60 8.36 -5.16
CA VAL A 140 12.53 8.95 -4.20
C VAL A 140 13.91 8.26 -4.25
N ALA A 141 13.94 6.93 -4.38
CA ALA A 141 15.17 6.16 -4.44
C ALA A 141 15.95 6.38 -5.77
N GLN A 142 15.24 6.61 -6.87
CA GLN A 142 15.84 6.79 -8.21
C GLN A 142 16.29 8.22 -8.50
N ARG A 143 15.89 9.22 -7.71
CA ARG A 143 16.38 10.58 -7.86
C ARG A 143 17.89 10.60 -7.65
N THR A 144 18.63 10.75 -8.77
CA THR A 144 20.09 10.70 -8.84
C THR A 144 20.73 11.82 -8.01
N PRO A 145 21.95 11.62 -7.45
CA PRO A 145 22.65 12.61 -6.64
C PRO A 145 22.92 13.98 -7.29
N ALA A 146 22.87 14.07 -8.64
CA ALA A 146 23.14 15.29 -9.38
C ALA A 146 22.05 16.37 -9.28
N ASP A 147 20.80 16.00 -8.99
CA ASP A 147 19.66 16.92 -8.82
C ASP A 147 19.38 17.27 -7.35
N ARG A 148 20.26 16.83 -6.44
CA ARG A 148 20.10 17.10 -5.02
C ARG A 148 20.68 18.47 -4.68
N PRO A 149 19.88 19.44 -4.21
CA PRO A 149 20.44 20.44 -3.35
C PRO A 149 21.06 19.70 -2.16
N ARG A 150 22.27 20.05 -1.75
CA ARG A 150 23.11 19.48 -0.68
C ARG A 150 22.39 19.17 0.66
N GLU A 151 21.33 18.39 0.65
CA GLU A 151 20.65 17.84 1.82
C GLU A 151 20.81 16.31 1.82
N GLU A 152 22.00 15.83 2.13
CA GLU A 152 22.30 14.43 2.47
C GLU A 152 21.36 13.85 3.56
N THR A 153 20.58 14.73 4.18
CA THR A 153 19.64 14.43 5.27
C THR A 153 18.31 13.81 4.83
N ARG A 154 17.95 13.88 3.55
CA ARG A 154 16.57 13.51 3.11
C ARG A 154 16.35 12.02 2.94
N GLU A 155 17.38 11.30 2.49
CA GLU A 155 17.26 9.84 2.26
C GLU A 155 17.10 9.06 3.55
N TRP A 156 17.92 9.39 4.55
CA TRP A 156 17.82 8.78 5.86
C TRP A 156 16.50 9.10 6.57
N ARG A 157 15.90 10.27 6.31
CA ARG A 157 14.57 10.61 6.82
C ARG A 157 13.49 9.66 6.28
N VAL A 158 13.55 9.29 4.99
CA VAL A 158 12.59 8.35 4.39
C VAL A 158 12.74 6.98 5.03
N VAL A 159 13.97 6.49 5.14
CA VAL A 159 14.25 5.19 5.80
C VAL A 159 13.84 5.21 7.26
N LEU A 160 14.19 6.26 8.00
CA LEU A 160 13.82 6.41 9.40
C LEU A 160 12.30 6.54 9.60
N ASN A 161 11.61 7.30 8.74
CA ASN A 161 10.16 7.39 8.78
C ASN A 161 9.49 6.05 8.47
N LEU A 162 10.00 5.30 7.49
CA LEU A 162 9.49 3.97 7.18
C LEU A 162 9.64 3.03 8.37
N LEU A 163 10.82 2.98 8.97
CA LEU A 163 11.08 2.17 10.17
C LEU A 163 10.21 2.59 11.35
N HIS A 164 10.06 3.89 11.58
CA HIS A 164 9.23 4.43 12.66
C HIS A 164 7.75 4.05 12.52
N HIS A 165 7.22 4.04 11.29
CA HIS A 165 5.82 3.69 11.04
C HIS A 165 5.57 2.18 10.95
N THR A 166 6.60 1.38 10.65
CA THR A 166 6.46 -0.07 10.49
C THR A 166 6.65 -0.80 11.82
N ASP A 167 7.69 -0.43 12.58
CA ASP A 167 8.00 -1.03 13.90
C ASP A 167 8.78 -0.03 14.75
N ILE A 168 8.08 0.62 15.68
CA ILE A 168 8.66 1.63 16.58
C ILE A 168 9.75 1.05 17.47
N GLY A 169 9.64 -0.25 17.85
CA GLY A 169 10.66 -0.94 18.64
C GLY A 169 11.93 -1.19 17.85
N LEU A 170 11.80 -1.60 16.58
CA LEU A 170 12.94 -1.76 15.68
C LEU A 170 13.60 -0.42 15.38
N PHE A 171 12.80 0.63 15.12
CA PHE A 171 13.28 1.99 14.94
C PHE A 171 14.15 2.44 16.12
N GLY A 172 13.68 2.25 17.36
CA GLY A 172 14.42 2.60 18.57
C GLY A 172 15.77 1.86 18.66
N ARG A 173 15.78 0.54 18.46
CA ARG A 173 17.02 -0.27 18.50
C ARG A 173 18.02 0.12 17.41
N VAL A 174 17.56 0.38 16.19
CA VAL A 174 18.43 0.80 15.08
C VAL A 174 19.00 2.18 15.33
N SER A 175 18.17 3.15 15.75
CA SER A 175 18.59 4.51 16.05
C SER A 175 19.62 4.54 17.18
N GLN A 176 19.42 3.76 18.23
CA GLN A 176 20.36 3.63 19.34
C GLN A 176 21.70 3.06 18.90
N LYS A 177 21.70 1.99 18.10
CA LYS A 177 22.94 1.41 17.55
C LYS A 177 23.70 2.40 16.66
N MET A 178 22.98 3.15 15.81
CA MET A 178 23.59 4.18 14.96
C MET A 178 24.21 5.31 15.80
N LEU A 179 23.51 5.82 16.81
CA LEU A 179 24.04 6.84 17.71
C LEU A 179 25.28 6.35 18.45
N ASN A 180 25.28 5.15 18.99
CA ASN A 180 26.44 4.56 19.64
C ASN A 180 27.64 4.45 18.70
N HIS A 181 27.40 4.01 17.44
CA HIS A 181 28.47 3.91 16.44
C HIS A 181 29.05 5.28 16.08
N LEU A 182 28.20 6.30 15.92
CA LEU A 182 28.62 7.67 15.64
C LEU A 182 29.41 8.29 16.82
N CYS A 183 29.00 8.01 18.06
CA CYS A 183 29.77 8.40 19.26
C CYS A 183 31.15 7.76 19.26
N TRP A 184 31.26 6.46 18.95
CA TRP A 184 32.57 5.78 18.85
C TRP A 184 33.43 6.31 17.71
N SER A 185 32.81 6.81 16.64
CA SER A 185 33.51 7.46 15.51
C SER A 185 33.93 8.91 15.83
N GLY A 186 33.65 9.41 17.04
CA GLY A 186 34.06 10.75 17.46
C GLY A 186 33.22 11.90 16.92
N VAL A 187 31.98 11.63 16.51
CA VAL A 187 31.06 12.68 16.01
C VAL A 187 30.46 13.42 17.20
N ALA A 188 30.89 14.64 17.45
CA ALA A 188 30.49 15.45 18.61
C ALA A 188 28.98 15.72 18.70
N GLU A 189 28.29 15.83 17.54
CA GLU A 189 26.83 15.99 17.46
C GLU A 189 26.08 14.75 17.96
N ALA A 190 26.65 13.55 17.75
CA ALA A 190 26.03 12.29 18.20
C ALA A 190 26.04 12.18 19.73
N GLU A 191 27.09 12.65 20.38
CA GLU A 191 27.16 12.72 21.84
C GLU A 191 26.10 13.66 22.42
N ARG A 192 25.93 14.84 21.82
CA ARG A 192 24.89 15.79 22.24
C ARG A 192 23.49 15.21 22.08
N LEU A 193 23.22 14.50 20.96
CA LEU A 193 21.94 13.85 20.71
C LEU A 193 21.70 12.71 21.70
N ARG A 194 22.70 11.94 22.05
CA ARG A 194 22.59 10.87 23.03
C ARG A 194 22.20 11.42 24.41
N HIS A 195 22.87 12.47 24.89
CA HIS A 195 22.51 13.13 26.14
C HIS A 195 21.12 13.78 26.12
N ALA A 196 20.67 14.28 24.97
CA ALA A 196 19.36 14.90 24.85
C ALA A 196 18.21 13.88 24.81
N LEU A 197 18.45 12.66 24.29
CA LEU A 197 17.44 11.61 24.10
C LEU A 197 17.38 10.58 25.25
N MET A 198 18.45 10.51 26.07
CA MET A 198 18.53 9.63 27.21
C MET A 198 18.97 10.45 28.44
N PRO A 199 18.03 10.97 29.23
CA PRO A 199 18.41 11.50 30.56
C PRO A 199 18.98 10.38 31.41
N ASP A 200 19.95 10.71 32.26
CA ASP A 200 20.95 9.94 33.01
C ASP A 200 20.48 8.77 33.91
N ASP A 201 19.35 8.12 33.68
CA ASP A 201 18.82 7.06 34.54
C ASP A 201 19.07 5.61 34.03
N LEU A 202 19.86 5.43 33.00
CA LEU A 202 20.36 4.10 32.59
C LEU A 202 21.89 4.16 32.57
N ASP A 203 22.54 3.79 33.68
CA ASP A 203 23.95 3.46 33.75
C ASP A 203 24.31 2.38 32.73
N PHE A 204 24.58 2.79 31.51
CA PHE A 204 25.28 1.96 30.57
C PHE A 204 26.76 2.28 30.67
N GLU A 205 27.44 1.56 31.61
CA GLU A 205 28.89 1.56 31.65
C GLU A 205 29.44 1.34 30.25
N CYS A 206 30.17 2.34 29.75
CA CYS A 206 31.01 2.21 28.57
C CYS A 206 32.13 1.22 28.96
N GLY A 207 31.77 -0.09 28.92
CA GLY A 207 32.67 -1.16 29.27
C GLY A 207 33.86 -1.17 28.32
N SER A 208 35.01 -1.00 28.90
CA SER A 208 36.33 -1.17 28.31
C SER A 208 36.64 -2.63 27.92
N ASP A 209 35.67 -3.37 27.42
CA ASP A 209 35.89 -4.72 26.93
C ASP A 209 36.17 -4.70 25.42
N LEU A 210 37.42 -4.29 25.13
CA LEU A 210 38.04 -4.36 23.79
C LEU A 210 38.29 -5.79 23.29
N GLU A 211 37.88 -6.84 24.00
CA GLU A 211 38.16 -8.24 23.61
C GLU A 211 36.98 -9.02 23.03
N ALA A 212 35.75 -8.47 22.99
CA ALA A 212 34.58 -9.25 22.56
C ALA A 212 34.16 -9.05 21.08
N ASN A 213 34.88 -8.29 20.28
CA ASN A 213 34.49 -8.03 18.89
C ASN A 213 35.47 -8.66 17.89
N LYS A 214 35.61 -10.01 17.95
CA LYS A 214 36.18 -10.73 16.80
C LYS A 214 35.17 -10.66 15.65
N PRO A 215 35.60 -10.27 14.42
CA PRO A 215 34.72 -10.27 13.27
C PRO A 215 34.21 -11.69 13.03
N TYR A 216 32.89 -11.84 12.89
CA TYR A 216 32.28 -13.10 12.48
C TYR A 216 32.83 -13.45 11.09
N HIS A 217 33.70 -14.44 11.02
CA HIS A 217 34.06 -15.10 9.77
C HIS A 217 32.81 -15.76 9.21
N LEU A 218 32.34 -15.25 8.08
CA LEU A 218 31.41 -15.96 7.23
C LEU A 218 32.10 -17.26 6.77
N GLN A 219 31.80 -18.37 7.42
CA GLN A 219 32.11 -19.66 6.90
C GLN A 219 31.27 -19.88 5.65
N SER A 220 31.96 -20.02 4.52
CA SER A 220 31.39 -20.44 3.26
C SER A 220 30.69 -21.80 3.43
N LEU A 221 29.36 -21.80 3.25
CA LEU A 221 28.58 -23.00 3.05
C LEU A 221 28.91 -23.51 1.65
N GLU A 222 29.82 -24.47 1.56
CA GLU A 222 29.95 -25.33 0.40
C GLU A 222 28.71 -26.24 0.36
N ILE A 223 27.92 -26.08 -0.70
CA ILE A 223 26.81 -26.97 -1.04
C ILE A 223 27.45 -28.10 -1.88
N THR A 224 27.38 -29.29 -1.35
CA THR A 224 27.63 -30.53 -2.10
C THR A 224 26.30 -31.08 -2.59
#